data_e64e1f5066df5a7c34a7d7c5522d41c7
#
_entry.id   e64e1f5066df5a7c34a7d7c5522d41c7
#
_cell.length_a   1.000
_cell.length_b   1.000
_cell.length_c   1.000
_cell.angle_alpha   90.00
_cell.angle_beta   90.00
_cell.angle_gamma   90.00
#
_symmetry.space_group_name_H-M   'P 1'
#
loop_
_entity.id
_entity.type
_entity.pdbx_description
1 polymer ?
#
loop_
_entity_poly.entity_id
_entity_poly.type
_entity_poly.pdbx_seq_one_letter_code
_entity_poly.pdbx_strand_id
1 'polypeptide(L)'
;MTTFAFVNNMLLAASLQGPAGEEAKDTVRDLTKKLHGLRPQQLMVHALQYFAIALKLDGVIGITQDRQVKLRWRLKKRVKMNYDQFWQEHGAQKGVDGLWHLPKEPVRKNFEEIESKKRSMYRKRYQMLDEIEEQIRNGLAPIK
;
A
#
# COMPACT_ATOMS: atom_id res chain seq x y z
N MET A 1 8.00 4.18 7.76
CA MET A 1 7.33 3.43 8.83
C MET A 1 5.84 3.32 8.55
N THR A 2 5.29 2.14 8.65
CA THR A 2 3.86 1.89 8.43
C THR A 2 3.17 1.67 9.76
N THR A 3 2.10 2.41 10.01
CA THR A 3 1.28 2.25 11.20
C THR A 3 -0.09 1.74 10.79
N PHE A 4 -0.56 0.66 11.39
CA PHE A 4 -1.87 0.10 11.09
C PHE A 4 -2.55 -0.41 12.37
N ALA A 5 -3.86 -0.62 12.29
CA ALA A 5 -4.67 -1.13 13.40
C ALA A 5 -5.86 -1.92 12.86
N PHE A 6 -6.43 -2.77 13.71
CA PHE A 6 -7.66 -3.49 13.37
C PHE A 6 -8.87 -2.74 13.91
N VAL A 7 -9.83 -2.43 13.05
CA VAL A 7 -11.05 -1.70 13.42
C VAL A 7 -12.25 -2.35 12.75
N ASN A 8 -13.19 -2.88 13.53
CA ASN A 8 -14.45 -3.46 13.02
C ASN A 8 -14.25 -4.44 11.85
N ASN A 9 -13.34 -5.40 12.01
CA ASN A 9 -13.00 -6.39 10.99
C ASN A 9 -12.38 -5.78 9.72
N MET A 10 -11.82 -4.57 9.83
CA MET A 10 -11.07 -3.88 8.78
C MET A 10 -9.63 -3.64 9.23
N LEU A 11 -8.72 -3.57 8.29
CA LEU A 11 -7.34 -3.17 8.55
C LEU A 11 -7.20 -1.68 8.23
N LEU A 12 -6.92 -0.88 9.25
CA LEU A 12 -6.77 0.58 9.10
C LEU A 12 -5.30 0.93 8.86
N ALA A 13 -5.02 1.52 7.70
CA ALA A 13 -3.70 2.07 7.40
C ALA A 13 -3.64 3.51 7.89
N ALA A 14 -3.01 3.72 9.04
CA ALA A 14 -2.95 5.03 9.69
C ALA A 14 -1.85 5.90 9.10
N SER A 15 -0.70 5.33 8.74
CA SER A 15 0.35 6.07 8.06
C SER A 15 1.25 5.15 7.25
N LEU A 16 1.78 5.69 6.16
CA LEU A 16 2.72 5.02 5.26
C LEU A 16 3.85 6.00 4.95
N GLN A 17 4.85 6.05 5.82
CA GLN A 17 5.96 6.95 5.59
C GLN A 17 7.20 6.20 5.14
N GLY A 18 7.81 6.73 4.07
CA GLY A 18 9.08 6.24 3.60
C GLY A 18 10.24 6.67 4.50
N PRO A 19 11.48 6.27 4.15
CA PRO A 19 12.67 6.67 4.91
C PRO A 19 12.81 8.20 4.94
N ALA A 20 13.42 8.71 6.00
CA ALA A 20 13.69 10.13 6.18
C ALA A 20 15.18 10.40 6.03
N GLY A 21 15.54 11.65 5.69
CA GLY A 21 16.92 12.11 5.57
C GLY A 21 17.36 12.40 4.14
N GLU A 22 18.59 12.88 3.99
CA GLU A 22 19.13 13.27 2.69
C GLU A 22 19.29 12.09 1.72
N GLU A 23 19.59 10.91 2.24
CA GLU A 23 19.76 9.69 1.45
C GLU A 23 18.44 9.00 1.10
N ALA A 24 17.31 9.51 1.61
CA ALA A 24 16.01 8.87 1.42
C ALA A 24 15.62 8.71 -0.05
N LYS A 25 15.89 9.74 -0.86
CA LYS A 25 15.56 9.72 -2.29
C LYS A 25 16.33 8.62 -3.03
N ASP A 26 17.62 8.48 -2.73
CA ASP A 26 18.47 7.46 -3.36
C ASP A 26 18.05 6.06 -2.90
N THR A 27 17.76 5.89 -1.61
CA THR A 27 17.27 4.63 -1.07
C THR A 27 15.97 4.21 -1.74
N VAL A 28 15.00 5.13 -1.87
CA VAL A 28 13.71 4.86 -2.53
C VAL A 28 13.93 4.51 -4.00
N ARG A 29 14.82 5.22 -4.68
CA ARG A 29 15.14 4.94 -6.08
C ARG A 29 15.70 3.53 -6.26
N ASP A 30 16.68 3.16 -5.44
CA ASP A 30 17.31 1.84 -5.52
C ASP A 30 16.32 0.73 -5.20
N LEU A 31 15.50 0.90 -4.16
CA LEU A 31 14.46 -0.07 -3.81
C LEU A 31 13.43 -0.20 -4.94
N THR A 32 13.02 0.92 -5.53
CA THR A 32 12.06 0.92 -6.63
C THR A 32 12.58 0.11 -7.83
N LYS A 33 13.87 0.23 -8.14
CA LYS A 33 14.48 -0.58 -9.20
C LYS A 33 14.44 -2.06 -8.85
N LYS A 34 14.80 -2.42 -7.63
CA LYS A 34 14.78 -3.81 -7.15
C LYS A 34 13.37 -4.39 -7.13
N LEU A 35 12.36 -3.55 -6.93
CA LEU A 35 10.95 -3.94 -6.90
C LEU A 35 10.27 -3.82 -8.28
N HIS A 36 11.06 -3.80 -9.34
CA HIS A 36 10.57 -3.76 -10.73
C HIS A 36 9.66 -2.54 -11.00
N GLY A 37 10.09 -1.37 -10.52
CA GLY A 37 9.39 -0.11 -10.72
C GLY A 37 8.28 0.17 -9.70
N LEU A 38 8.03 -0.73 -8.76
CA LEU A 38 7.05 -0.52 -7.70
C LEU A 38 7.70 0.25 -6.55
N ARG A 39 7.08 1.34 -6.12
CA ARG A 39 7.59 2.12 -4.99
C ARG A 39 7.36 1.37 -3.68
N PRO A 40 8.27 1.50 -2.68
CA PRO A 40 8.13 0.81 -1.40
C PRO A 40 6.78 1.07 -0.71
N GLN A 41 6.26 2.31 -0.77
CA GLN A 41 4.96 2.64 -0.19
C GLN A 41 3.81 1.90 -0.87
N GLN A 42 3.88 1.74 -2.19
CA GLN A 42 2.90 0.98 -2.95
C GLN A 42 2.95 -0.50 -2.57
N LEU A 43 4.16 -1.04 -2.41
CA LEU A 43 4.34 -2.42 -1.95
C LEU A 43 3.69 -2.63 -0.58
N MET A 44 3.84 -1.67 0.34
CA MET A 44 3.22 -1.77 1.67
C MET A 44 1.69 -1.84 1.58
N VAL A 45 1.07 -1.06 0.69
CA VAL A 45 -0.38 -1.12 0.48
C VAL A 45 -0.79 -2.50 -0.04
N HIS A 46 -0.08 -3.02 -1.03
CA HIS A 46 -0.35 -4.37 -1.55
C HIS A 46 -0.22 -5.42 -0.44
N ALA A 47 0.82 -5.32 0.37
CA ALA A 47 1.03 -6.24 1.49
C ALA A 47 -0.14 -6.18 2.49
N LEU A 48 -0.62 -4.99 2.84
CA LEU A 48 -1.75 -4.83 3.73
C LEU A 48 -3.02 -5.45 3.14
N GLN A 49 -3.26 -5.29 1.83
CA GLN A 49 -4.40 -5.92 1.16
C GLN A 49 -4.29 -7.46 1.20
N TYR A 50 -3.10 -8.00 0.95
CA TYR A 50 -2.88 -9.44 1.03
C TYR A 50 -3.06 -9.98 2.45
N PHE A 51 -2.59 -9.25 3.46
CA PHE A 51 -2.82 -9.60 4.86
C PHE A 51 -4.31 -9.62 5.21
N ALA A 52 -5.05 -8.60 4.76
CA ALA A 52 -6.48 -8.54 5.00
C ALA A 52 -7.21 -9.73 4.38
N ILE A 53 -6.84 -10.13 3.16
CA ILE A 53 -7.42 -11.31 2.51
C ILE A 53 -7.08 -12.58 3.29
N ALA A 54 -5.82 -12.76 3.68
CA ALA A 54 -5.35 -13.95 4.38
C ALA A 54 -6.00 -14.10 5.77
N LEU A 55 -6.24 -12.98 6.45
CA LEU A 55 -6.89 -12.96 7.76
C LEU A 55 -8.42 -12.94 7.65
N LYS A 56 -8.97 -12.97 6.44
CA LYS A 56 -10.42 -12.94 6.17
C LYS A 56 -11.09 -11.68 6.72
N LEU A 57 -10.39 -10.57 6.65
CA LEU A 57 -10.93 -9.25 7.00
C LEU A 57 -11.77 -8.70 5.84
N ASP A 58 -12.63 -7.72 6.13
CA ASP A 58 -13.49 -7.13 5.12
C ASP A 58 -12.72 -6.27 4.11
N GLY A 59 -11.57 -5.76 4.49
CA GLY A 59 -10.71 -4.99 3.59
C GLY A 59 -9.76 -4.06 4.33
N VAL A 60 -9.19 -3.12 3.58
CA VAL A 60 -8.25 -2.13 4.10
C VAL A 60 -8.85 -0.73 3.93
N ILE A 61 -8.76 0.09 4.98
CA ILE A 61 -9.21 1.49 4.94
C ILE A 61 -8.03 2.42 5.20
N GLY A 62 -8.03 3.57 4.54
CA GLY A 62 -6.99 4.58 4.66
C GLY A 62 -7.52 5.88 5.26
N ILE A 63 -6.68 6.56 6.04
CA ILE A 63 -7.02 7.84 6.67
C ILE A 63 -6.88 8.97 5.64
N THR A 64 -7.81 9.92 5.67
CA THR A 64 -7.79 11.07 4.77
C THR A 64 -6.63 12.01 5.08
N GLN A 65 -6.28 12.86 4.10
CA GLN A 65 -5.21 13.86 4.25
C GLN A 65 -5.48 14.79 5.42
N ASP A 66 -6.70 15.25 5.59
CA ASP A 66 -7.07 16.15 6.70
C ASP A 66 -6.79 15.53 8.06
N ARG A 67 -7.14 14.27 8.24
CA ARG A 67 -6.88 13.56 9.49
C ARG A 67 -5.40 13.31 9.70
N GLN A 68 -4.64 13.04 8.64
CA GLN A 68 -3.19 12.91 8.73
C GLN A 68 -2.53 14.22 9.15
N VAL A 69 -2.95 15.33 8.57
CA VAL A 69 -2.42 16.65 8.92
C VAL A 69 -2.68 16.96 10.39
N LYS A 70 -3.90 16.72 10.88
CA LYS A 70 -4.25 16.95 12.28
C LYS A 70 -3.42 16.10 13.23
N LEU A 71 -3.25 14.83 12.90
CA LEU A 71 -2.43 13.91 13.71
C LEU A 71 -0.96 14.36 13.74
N ARG A 72 -0.41 14.71 12.61
CA ARG A 72 0.99 15.14 12.48
C ARG A 72 1.23 16.47 13.14
N TRP A 73 0.27 17.38 13.08
CA TRP A 73 0.36 18.66 13.78
C TRP A 73 0.52 18.47 15.27
N ARG A 74 -0.25 17.56 15.88
CA ARG A 74 -0.11 17.20 17.30
C ARG A 74 1.28 16.66 17.61
N LEU A 75 1.88 15.92 16.70
CA LEU A 75 3.22 15.33 16.85
C LEU A 75 4.32 16.26 16.36
N LYS A 76 3.99 17.49 15.96
CA LYS A 76 4.92 18.48 15.39
C LYS A 76 5.73 17.91 14.21
N LYS A 77 5.11 17.04 13.42
CA LYS A 77 5.70 16.43 12.23
C LYS A 77 5.01 16.92 10.97
N ARG A 78 5.81 17.16 9.92
CA ARG A 78 5.28 17.61 8.64
C ARG A 78 4.79 16.42 7.82
N VAL A 79 3.58 16.56 7.23
CA VAL A 79 3.06 15.58 6.28
C VAL A 79 3.59 15.94 4.89
N LYS A 80 4.38 15.06 4.27
CA LYS A 80 5.01 15.30 2.96
C LYS A 80 4.22 14.67 1.82
N MET A 81 3.38 13.68 2.09
CA MET A 81 2.67 12.91 1.08
C MET A 81 1.21 13.35 0.99
N ASN A 82 0.67 13.40 -0.23
CA ASN A 82 -0.77 13.59 -0.43
C ASN A 82 -1.45 12.23 -0.31
N TYR A 83 -2.00 11.93 0.86
CA TYR A 83 -2.64 10.65 1.15
C TYR A 83 -3.92 10.43 0.33
N ASP A 84 -4.72 11.48 0.11
CA ASP A 84 -5.95 11.34 -0.66
C ASP A 84 -5.66 10.90 -2.09
N GLN A 85 -4.69 11.54 -2.74
CA GLN A 85 -4.26 11.15 -4.07
C GLN A 85 -3.68 9.73 -4.09
N PHE A 86 -2.87 9.41 -3.09
CA PHE A 86 -2.24 8.10 -2.96
C PHE A 86 -3.28 6.97 -2.88
N TRP A 87 -4.31 7.15 -2.04
CA TRP A 87 -5.37 6.16 -1.94
C TRP A 87 -6.17 6.03 -3.24
N GLN A 88 -6.43 7.15 -3.91
CA GLN A 88 -7.12 7.13 -5.21
C GLN A 88 -6.32 6.36 -6.28
N GLU A 89 -5.02 6.51 -6.29
CA GLU A 89 -4.14 5.77 -7.21
C GLU A 89 -4.21 4.25 -6.99
N HIS A 90 -4.57 3.82 -5.78
CA HIS A 90 -4.78 2.42 -5.44
C HIS A 90 -6.22 1.95 -5.65
N GLY A 91 -7.05 2.78 -6.27
CA GLY A 91 -8.44 2.43 -6.56
C GLY A 91 -9.40 2.59 -5.39
N ALA A 92 -9.00 3.30 -4.34
CA ALA A 92 -9.84 3.49 -3.18
C ALA A 92 -11.03 4.41 -3.47
N GLN A 93 -12.14 4.16 -2.77
CA GLN A 93 -13.34 4.98 -2.82
C GLN A 93 -13.66 5.50 -1.42
N LYS A 94 -14.10 6.75 -1.34
CA LYS A 94 -14.42 7.38 -0.06
C LYS A 94 -15.78 6.88 0.44
N GLY A 95 -15.79 6.32 1.64
CA GLY A 95 -17.01 5.81 2.25
C GLY A 95 -17.76 6.87 3.03
N VAL A 96 -18.96 6.50 3.50
CA VAL A 96 -19.81 7.40 4.32
C VAL A 96 -19.16 7.72 5.67
N ASP A 97 -18.23 6.90 6.13
CA ASP A 97 -17.45 7.10 7.36
C ASP A 97 -16.33 8.15 7.19
N GLY A 98 -16.16 8.70 5.98
CA GLY A 98 -15.13 9.67 5.68
C GLY A 98 -13.74 9.06 5.48
N LEU A 99 -13.64 7.74 5.39
CA LEU A 99 -12.38 7.03 5.17
C LEU A 99 -12.28 6.52 3.73
N TRP A 100 -11.06 6.26 3.28
CA TRP A 100 -10.81 5.66 1.97
C TRP A 100 -10.87 4.14 2.08
N HIS A 101 -11.77 3.53 1.30
CA HIS A 101 -11.92 2.07 1.25
C HIS A 101 -11.20 1.53 0.01
N LEU A 102 -10.16 0.76 0.24
CA LEU A 102 -9.40 0.13 -0.83
C LEU A 102 -10.15 -1.07 -1.41
N PRO A 103 -9.93 -1.40 -2.70
CA PRO A 103 -10.44 -2.65 -3.24
C PRO A 103 -9.92 -3.83 -2.42
N LYS A 104 -10.70 -4.90 -2.35
CA LYS A 104 -10.29 -6.09 -1.60
C LYS A 104 -8.99 -6.66 -2.14
N GLU A 105 -8.84 -6.69 -3.48
CA GLU A 105 -7.64 -7.15 -4.14
C GLU A 105 -6.89 -5.97 -4.76
N PRO A 106 -5.54 -6.00 -4.76
CA PRO A 106 -4.76 -4.97 -5.44
C PRO A 106 -5.12 -4.85 -6.92
N VAL A 107 -5.25 -3.61 -7.41
CA VAL A 107 -5.56 -3.35 -8.81
C VAL A 107 -4.33 -3.62 -9.67
N ARG A 108 -4.51 -4.34 -10.78
CA ARG A 108 -3.46 -4.61 -11.75
C ARG A 108 -3.89 -4.14 -13.14
N LYS A 109 -2.91 -3.67 -13.92
CA LYS A 109 -3.15 -3.27 -15.30
C LYS A 109 -3.14 -4.50 -16.21
N ASN A 110 -3.99 -4.50 -17.24
CA ASN A 110 -3.92 -5.48 -18.33
C ASN A 110 -2.65 -5.24 -19.14
N PHE A 111 -2.00 -6.32 -19.59
CA PHE A 111 -0.79 -6.20 -20.40
C PHE A 111 -1.03 -5.45 -21.70
N GLU A 112 -2.24 -5.50 -22.23
CA GLU A 112 -2.60 -4.77 -23.45
C GLU A 112 -2.54 -3.24 -23.27
N GLU A 113 -2.80 -2.76 -22.05
CA GLU A 113 -2.75 -1.34 -21.69
C GLU A 113 -1.34 -0.86 -21.37
N ILE A 114 -0.38 -1.78 -21.22
CA ILE A 114 1.00 -1.46 -20.88
C ILE A 114 1.83 -1.35 -22.14
N GLU A 115 2.62 -0.28 -22.25
CA GLU A 115 3.58 -0.13 -23.33
C GLU A 115 4.47 -1.37 -23.45
N SER A 116 4.69 -1.84 -24.68
CA SER A 116 5.43 -3.09 -24.92
C SER A 116 6.80 -3.12 -24.28
N LYS A 117 7.51 -1.97 -24.24
CA LYS A 117 8.82 -1.87 -23.61
C LYS A 117 8.79 -2.03 -22.08
N LYS A 118 7.62 -1.83 -21.47
CA LYS A 118 7.44 -1.96 -20.01
C LYS A 118 6.83 -3.29 -19.58
N ARG A 119 6.33 -4.08 -20.52
CA ARG A 119 5.63 -5.34 -20.20
C ARG A 119 6.50 -6.32 -19.44
N SER A 120 7.77 -6.44 -19.80
CA SER A 120 8.71 -7.33 -19.10
C SER A 120 8.86 -6.94 -17.63
N MET A 121 9.01 -5.63 -17.36
CA MET A 121 9.11 -5.10 -15.99
C MET A 121 7.84 -5.41 -15.19
N TYR A 122 6.66 -5.16 -15.78
CA TYR A 122 5.39 -5.42 -15.12
C TYR A 122 5.15 -6.91 -14.87
N ARG A 123 5.59 -7.76 -15.79
CA ARG A 123 5.50 -9.22 -15.61
C ARG A 123 6.30 -9.67 -14.40
N LYS A 124 7.53 -9.17 -14.26
CA LYS A 124 8.39 -9.45 -13.10
C LYS A 124 7.78 -8.89 -11.82
N ARG A 125 7.21 -7.68 -11.88
CA ARG A 125 6.54 -7.04 -10.74
C ARG A 125 5.38 -7.90 -10.25
N TYR A 126 4.50 -8.32 -11.15
CA TYR A 126 3.31 -9.10 -10.78
C TYR A 126 3.70 -10.50 -10.29
N GLN A 127 4.73 -11.09 -10.86
CA GLN A 127 5.26 -12.36 -10.35
C GLN A 127 5.77 -12.21 -8.92
N MET A 128 6.51 -11.17 -8.64
CA MET A 128 6.98 -10.85 -7.28
C MET A 128 5.81 -10.66 -6.31
N LEU A 129 4.77 -9.94 -6.72
CA LEU A 129 3.59 -9.72 -5.89
C LEU A 129 2.85 -11.02 -5.62
N ASP A 130 2.73 -11.90 -6.61
CA ASP A 130 2.12 -13.22 -6.42
C ASP A 130 2.91 -14.08 -5.42
N GLU A 131 4.23 -14.03 -5.48
CA GLU A 131 5.09 -14.73 -4.53
C GLU A 131 4.93 -14.18 -3.11
N ILE A 132 4.84 -12.86 -2.97
CA ILE A 132 4.61 -12.21 -1.67
C ILE A 132 3.25 -12.62 -1.11
N GLU A 133 2.21 -12.61 -1.93
CA GLU A 133 0.87 -13.04 -1.52
C GLU A 133 0.89 -14.48 -1.01
N GLU A 134 1.56 -15.37 -1.75
CA GLU A 134 1.68 -16.77 -1.36
C GLU A 134 2.42 -16.92 -0.04
N GLN A 135 3.53 -16.20 0.15
CA GLN A 135 4.29 -16.24 1.39
C GLN A 135 3.47 -15.75 2.58
N ILE A 136 2.70 -14.69 2.40
CA ILE A 136 1.81 -14.17 3.46
C ILE A 136 0.76 -15.21 3.81
N ARG A 137 0.13 -15.81 2.82
CA ARG A 137 -0.90 -16.85 3.03
C ARG A 137 -0.33 -18.05 3.77
N ASN A 138 0.83 -18.53 3.34
CA ASN A 138 1.49 -19.68 3.95
C ASN A 138 1.98 -19.38 5.36
N GLY A 139 2.49 -18.18 5.59
CA GLY A 139 2.95 -17.74 6.92
C GLY A 139 1.84 -17.66 7.96
N LEU A 140 0.58 -17.42 7.54
CA LEU A 140 -0.57 -17.34 8.41
C LEU A 140 -1.35 -18.66 8.54
N ALA A 141 -1.17 -19.58 7.60
CA ALA A 141 -1.88 -20.86 7.57
C ALA A 141 -1.65 -21.72 8.82
N PRO A 142 -0.43 -21.79 9.40
CA PRO A 142 -0.20 -22.63 10.58
C PRO A 142 -0.83 -22.12 11.88
N ILE A 143 -1.42 -20.94 11.87
CA ILE A 143 -1.99 -20.29 13.07
C ILE A 143 -3.44 -20.73 13.31
N LYS A 144 -3.84 -21.81 12.74
CA LYS A 144 -5.20 -22.35 12.95
C LYS A 144 -5.36 -22.94 14.34
#